data_f96a6154ae1f8aaa05fc5fd1584f2adb
#
_entry.id   f96a6154ae1f8aaa05fc5fd1584f2adb
#
_cell.length_a   1.000
_cell.length_b   1.000
_cell.length_c   1.000
_cell.angle_alpha   90.00
_cell.angle_beta   90.00
_cell.angle_gamma   90.00
#
_symmetry.space_group_name_H-M   'P 1'
#
loop_
_entity.id
_entity.type
_entity.pdbx_description
1 polymer ?
#
loop_
_entity_poly.entity_id
_entity_poly.type
_entity_poly.pdbx_seq_one_letter_code
_entity_poly.pdbx_strand_id
1 'polypeptide(L)'
;MAIDDIALTLVPGLGVKGVVHLLEVFGTAQAIFAASADELAGRAELRPDVARSIAARKSHPEAERELRHCRRHGITPLASTDDAYPALLREIPDYPHVLYIKGNAEVLSQRCLSMVGTRRISTYGQRLCDELVRGLTRIPQVVVVSGLAFGVDVACHRAALAAGIPTVGVLANPLPDVTPAQHTSVALDMIERGGALISELHSQSKQRGTFYLARNRIIAGLSAGTVVIESPASGGSLATAHYADGYDRTVMAPPGRTTDANSFGTNSLIRNRKALLIRSADDIAEELQWEFALSRDEKTAPASTPLSLIHIS
;
A
#
# COMPACT_ATOMS: atom_id res chain seq x y z
N MET A 1 10.37 14.70 -9.32
CA MET A 1 11.27 14.28 -8.22
C MET A 1 12.71 14.74 -8.50
N ALA A 2 13.38 15.30 -7.53
CA ALA A 2 14.78 15.73 -7.61
C ALA A 2 15.72 14.67 -6.98
N ILE A 3 17.03 14.74 -7.32
CA ILE A 3 18.06 13.87 -6.72
C ILE A 3 18.12 14.03 -5.19
N ASP A 4 17.82 15.23 -4.69
CA ASP A 4 17.81 15.55 -3.27
C ASP A 4 16.80 14.69 -2.49
N ASP A 5 15.66 14.33 -3.10
CA ASP A 5 14.68 13.45 -2.45
C ASP A 5 15.27 12.07 -2.14
N ILE A 6 15.93 11.45 -3.12
CA ILE A 6 16.62 10.17 -2.90
C ILE A 6 17.76 10.36 -1.90
N ALA A 7 18.59 11.40 -2.06
CA ALA A 7 19.72 11.67 -1.18
C ALA A 7 19.30 11.82 0.27
N LEU A 8 18.13 12.41 0.53
CA LEU A 8 17.59 12.60 1.88
C LEU A 8 17.30 11.24 2.55
N THR A 9 16.74 10.27 1.81
CA THR A 9 16.45 8.93 2.36
C THR A 9 17.71 8.10 2.62
N LEU A 10 18.85 8.47 2.02
CA LEU A 10 20.13 7.78 2.14
C LEU A 10 21.05 8.38 3.21
N VAL A 11 20.60 9.42 3.95
CA VAL A 11 21.40 10.01 5.02
C VAL A 11 21.55 9.02 6.18
N PRO A 12 22.79 8.61 6.55
CA PRO A 12 22.99 7.67 7.64
C PRO A 12 22.46 8.21 8.98
N GLY A 13 21.70 7.39 9.68
CA GLY A 13 21.12 7.75 10.98
C GLY A 13 19.87 8.62 10.92
N LEU A 14 19.40 8.96 9.72
CA LEU A 14 18.12 9.60 9.48
C LEU A 14 17.10 8.52 9.08
N GLY A 15 16.19 8.15 9.98
CA GLY A 15 15.13 7.21 9.71
C GLY A 15 13.92 7.89 9.05
N VAL A 16 12.91 7.08 8.67
CA VAL A 16 11.68 7.58 8.02
C VAL A 16 11.06 8.77 8.76
N LYS A 17 10.87 8.66 10.07
CA LYS A 17 10.31 9.77 10.88
C LYS A 17 11.17 11.02 10.87
N GLY A 18 12.51 10.87 10.85
CA GLY A 18 13.42 12.02 10.74
C GLY A 18 13.32 12.72 9.38
N VAL A 19 13.12 11.95 8.30
CA VAL A 19 12.88 12.51 6.96
C VAL A 19 11.56 13.29 6.94
N VAL A 20 10.47 12.70 7.46
CA VAL A 20 9.16 13.36 7.54
C VAL A 20 9.26 14.66 8.34
N HIS A 21 9.87 14.62 9.52
CA HIS A 21 10.07 15.81 10.36
C HIS A 21 10.87 16.91 9.66
N LEU A 22 11.94 16.56 8.95
CA LEU A 22 12.70 17.54 8.16
C LEU A 22 11.87 18.20 7.07
N LEU A 23 11.03 17.42 6.38
CA LEU A 23 10.13 17.95 5.36
C LEU A 23 9.05 18.86 5.94
N GLU A 24 8.55 18.58 7.14
CA GLU A 24 7.62 19.44 7.87
C GLU A 24 8.27 20.81 8.22
N VAL A 25 9.54 20.79 8.63
CA VAL A 25 10.27 22.00 9.06
C VAL A 25 10.76 22.85 7.88
N PHE A 26 11.24 22.21 6.80
CA PHE A 26 11.91 22.89 5.68
C PHE A 26 11.13 22.86 4.37
N GLY A 27 10.08 22.06 4.28
CA GLY A 27 9.17 21.95 3.12
C GLY A 27 9.67 21.03 2.02
N THR A 28 10.92 21.12 1.58
CA THR A 28 11.47 20.35 0.45
C THR A 28 12.86 19.78 0.75
N ALA A 29 13.22 18.69 0.07
CA ALA A 29 14.56 18.12 0.17
C ALA A 29 15.65 19.12 -0.30
N GLN A 30 15.37 19.93 -1.32
CA GLN A 30 16.27 20.99 -1.78
C GLN A 30 16.55 22.03 -0.69
N ALA A 31 15.50 22.47 0.03
CA ALA A 31 15.64 23.44 1.12
C ALA A 31 16.45 22.82 2.29
N ILE A 32 16.24 21.54 2.60
CA ILE A 32 17.01 20.80 3.61
C ILE A 32 18.50 20.77 3.25
N PHE A 33 18.85 20.44 2.01
CA PHE A 33 20.24 20.39 1.55
C PHE A 33 20.86 21.78 1.29
N ALA A 34 20.07 22.85 1.27
CA ALA A 34 20.56 24.23 1.20
C ALA A 34 20.82 24.85 2.59
N ALA A 35 20.27 24.25 3.65
CA ALA A 35 20.43 24.72 5.01
C ALA A 35 21.82 24.40 5.57
N SER A 36 22.33 25.29 6.44
CA SER A 36 23.58 25.07 7.19
C SER A 36 23.42 23.97 8.26
N ALA A 37 24.53 23.42 8.71
CA ALA A 37 24.49 22.42 9.79
C ALA A 37 23.89 22.98 11.10
N ASP A 38 24.11 24.25 11.39
CA ASP A 38 23.59 24.93 12.59
C ASP A 38 22.07 25.14 12.46
N GLU A 39 21.55 25.51 11.28
CA GLU A 39 20.11 25.63 11.03
C GLU A 39 19.40 24.26 11.15
N LEU A 40 20.00 23.20 10.59
CA LEU A 40 19.47 21.84 10.69
C LEU A 40 19.44 21.36 12.14
N ALA A 41 20.51 21.63 12.91
CA ALA A 41 20.59 21.26 14.33
C ALA A 41 19.62 22.08 15.19
N GLY A 42 19.48 23.38 14.93
CA GLY A 42 18.66 24.29 15.74
C GLY A 42 17.16 24.18 15.43
N ARG A 43 16.76 24.11 14.16
CA ARG A 43 15.33 24.11 13.77
C ARG A 43 14.68 22.73 13.81
N ALA A 44 15.42 21.68 13.48
CA ALA A 44 14.90 20.31 13.43
C ALA A 44 15.49 19.41 14.51
N GLU A 45 16.20 19.97 15.50
CA GLU A 45 16.79 19.24 16.62
C GLU A 45 17.62 18.02 16.20
N LEU A 46 18.28 18.12 15.05
CA LEU A 46 19.08 17.02 14.53
C LEU A 46 20.39 16.85 15.32
N ARG A 47 20.81 15.61 15.46
CA ARG A 47 22.14 15.31 15.96
C ARG A 47 23.21 15.99 15.09
N PRO A 48 24.28 16.58 15.68
CA PRO A 48 25.29 17.33 14.93
C PRO A 48 26.00 16.54 13.83
N ASP A 49 26.14 15.20 13.99
CA ASP A 49 26.74 14.32 12.98
C ASP A 49 25.84 14.16 11.74
N VAL A 50 24.54 14.05 11.94
CA VAL A 50 23.54 13.99 10.86
C VAL A 50 23.43 15.34 10.15
N ALA A 51 23.33 16.45 10.89
CA ALA A 51 23.26 17.79 10.35
C ALA A 51 24.48 18.11 9.44
N ARG A 52 25.69 17.81 9.91
CA ARG A 52 26.92 17.97 9.11
C ARG A 52 26.95 17.05 7.88
N SER A 53 26.40 15.82 7.97
CA SER A 53 26.33 14.91 6.83
C SER A 53 25.41 15.44 5.73
N ILE A 54 24.27 16.03 6.11
CA ILE A 54 23.31 16.67 5.18
C ILE A 54 23.96 17.89 4.53
N ALA A 55 24.46 18.85 5.33
CA ALA A 55 25.10 20.08 4.84
C ALA A 55 26.28 19.80 3.89
N ALA A 56 27.04 18.72 4.15
CA ALA A 56 28.14 18.28 3.29
C ALA A 56 27.69 17.42 2.09
N ARG A 57 26.38 17.20 1.88
CA ARG A 57 25.80 16.42 0.77
C ARG A 57 26.40 15.02 0.59
N LYS A 58 26.77 14.34 1.69
CA LYS A 58 27.50 13.07 1.66
C LYS A 58 26.74 11.93 1.00
N SER A 59 25.40 11.96 0.97
CA SER A 59 24.53 10.95 0.35
C SER A 59 24.33 11.11 -1.16
N HIS A 60 24.68 12.26 -1.76
CA HIS A 60 24.44 12.53 -3.17
C HIS A 60 25.11 11.55 -4.15
N PRO A 61 26.39 11.15 -3.97
CA PRO A 61 27.01 10.17 -4.87
C PRO A 61 26.28 8.82 -4.89
N GLU A 62 25.65 8.44 -3.76
CA GLU A 62 24.83 7.24 -3.67
C GLU A 62 23.46 7.43 -4.35
N ALA A 63 22.84 8.59 -4.17
CA ALA A 63 21.60 8.94 -4.85
C ALA A 63 21.75 8.97 -6.37
N GLU A 64 22.91 9.45 -6.90
CA GLU A 64 23.21 9.39 -8.32
C GLU A 64 23.34 7.95 -8.83
N ARG A 65 23.97 7.05 -8.04
CA ARG A 65 24.05 5.63 -8.40
C ARG A 65 22.65 5.01 -8.43
N GLU A 66 21.80 5.35 -7.46
CA GLU A 66 20.43 4.89 -7.39
C GLU A 66 19.57 5.37 -8.57
N LEU A 67 19.67 6.63 -8.96
CA LEU A 67 19.01 7.14 -10.18
C LEU A 67 19.45 6.42 -11.44
N ARG A 68 20.75 6.10 -11.58
CA ARG A 68 21.26 5.31 -12.71
C ARG A 68 20.71 3.90 -12.69
N HIS A 69 20.61 3.27 -11.52
CA HIS A 69 19.98 1.96 -11.35
C HIS A 69 18.51 2.00 -11.77
N CYS A 70 17.74 2.95 -11.28
CA CYS A 70 16.34 3.12 -11.63
C CYS A 70 16.14 3.24 -13.16
N ARG A 71 16.89 4.12 -13.82
CA ARG A 71 16.80 4.30 -15.28
C ARG A 71 17.14 3.01 -16.04
N ARG A 72 18.17 2.27 -15.62
CA ARG A 72 18.57 1.02 -16.26
C ARG A 72 17.49 -0.06 -16.18
N HIS A 73 16.73 -0.09 -15.09
CA HIS A 73 15.74 -1.15 -14.82
C HIS A 73 14.29 -0.73 -15.07
N GLY A 74 14.04 0.47 -15.61
CA GLY A 74 12.69 0.97 -15.84
C GLY A 74 11.92 1.15 -14.53
N ILE A 75 12.59 1.66 -13.49
CA ILE A 75 12.02 1.96 -12.19
C ILE A 75 11.81 3.48 -12.12
N THR A 76 10.62 3.89 -11.73
CA THR A 76 10.26 5.30 -11.51
C THR A 76 10.29 5.57 -10.02
N PRO A 77 11.26 6.35 -9.51
CA PRO A 77 11.18 6.83 -8.14
C PRO A 77 10.19 7.99 -8.06
N LEU A 78 9.36 8.01 -7.01
CA LEU A 78 8.30 9.00 -6.77
C LEU A 78 8.47 9.54 -5.35
N ALA A 79 8.61 10.86 -5.20
CA ALA A 79 8.76 11.50 -3.90
C ALA A 79 7.40 11.88 -3.29
N SER A 80 7.31 11.95 -1.97
CA SER A 80 6.08 12.33 -1.26
C SER A 80 5.62 13.77 -1.56
N THR A 81 6.51 14.59 -2.11
CA THR A 81 6.24 15.96 -2.56
C THR A 81 5.72 16.04 -3.99
N ASP A 82 5.76 14.96 -4.76
CA ASP A 82 5.22 14.93 -6.12
C ASP A 82 3.68 14.79 -6.08
N ASP A 83 2.97 15.47 -7.00
CA ASP A 83 1.49 15.43 -7.05
C ASP A 83 0.94 14.02 -7.28
N ALA A 84 1.68 13.20 -8.03
CA ALA A 84 1.31 11.81 -8.32
C ALA A 84 1.51 10.85 -7.13
N TYR A 85 2.08 11.31 -6.00
CA TYR A 85 2.25 10.46 -4.82
C TYR A 85 0.88 10.11 -4.20
N PRO A 86 0.64 8.83 -3.82
CA PRO A 86 -0.66 8.39 -3.31
C PRO A 86 -1.11 9.21 -2.10
N ALA A 87 -2.28 9.88 -2.19
CA ALA A 87 -2.77 10.75 -1.14
C ALA A 87 -2.94 10.01 0.20
N LEU A 88 -3.58 8.84 0.16
CA LEU A 88 -3.77 8.02 1.37
C LEU A 88 -2.44 7.62 2.03
N LEU A 89 -1.41 7.31 1.24
CA LEU A 89 -0.11 6.97 1.80
C LEU A 89 0.60 8.18 2.41
N ARG A 90 0.36 9.37 1.91
CA ARG A 90 0.93 10.62 2.47
C ARG A 90 0.34 10.98 3.84
N GLU A 91 -0.86 10.49 4.15
CA GLU A 91 -1.55 10.76 5.41
C GLU A 91 -1.01 9.96 6.60
N ILE A 92 -0.31 8.83 6.36
CA ILE A 92 0.24 8.04 7.49
C ILE A 92 1.48 8.72 8.09
N PRO A 93 1.68 8.64 9.42
CA PRO A 93 2.75 9.40 10.11
C PRO A 93 4.17 8.93 9.77
N ASP A 94 4.30 7.79 9.15
CA ASP A 94 5.57 7.16 8.78
C ASP A 94 5.62 6.75 7.30
N TYR A 95 5.03 7.61 6.43
CA TYR A 95 5.07 7.39 4.99
C TYR A 95 6.50 7.34 4.44
N PRO A 96 6.80 6.49 3.44
CA PRO A 96 8.10 6.51 2.77
C PRO A 96 8.22 7.78 1.92
N HIS A 97 9.26 8.58 2.13
CA HIS A 97 9.46 9.80 1.32
C HIS A 97 9.69 9.48 -0.17
N VAL A 98 10.35 8.38 -0.47
CA VAL A 98 10.54 7.92 -1.85
C VAL A 98 9.97 6.51 -2.00
N LEU A 99 9.11 6.35 -3.01
CA LEU A 99 8.67 5.05 -3.52
C LEU A 99 9.38 4.74 -4.84
N TYR A 100 9.90 3.54 -4.96
CA TYR A 100 10.42 2.98 -6.21
C TYR A 100 9.31 2.16 -6.85
N ILE A 101 8.95 2.49 -8.10
CA ILE A 101 7.80 1.90 -8.79
C ILE A 101 8.27 1.26 -10.09
N LYS A 102 7.83 0.02 -10.35
CA LYS A 102 7.99 -0.65 -11.64
C LYS A 102 6.62 -1.07 -12.16
N GLY A 103 6.24 -0.57 -13.33
CA GLY A 103 4.90 -0.71 -13.89
C GLY A 103 4.14 0.60 -13.92
N ASN A 104 2.80 0.54 -13.85
CA ASN A 104 1.93 1.71 -13.95
C ASN A 104 1.77 2.42 -12.59
N ALA A 105 2.35 3.61 -12.44
CA ALA A 105 2.22 4.40 -11.21
C ALA A 105 0.81 4.98 -11.00
N GLU A 106 0.02 5.18 -12.06
CA GLU A 106 -1.31 5.79 -11.97
C GLU A 106 -2.31 4.96 -11.18
N VAL A 107 -2.09 3.63 -11.09
CA VAL A 107 -2.96 2.75 -10.31
C VAL A 107 -2.92 3.06 -8.80
N LEU A 108 -1.87 3.71 -8.33
CA LEU A 108 -1.73 4.07 -6.91
C LEU A 108 -2.68 5.20 -6.48
N SER A 109 -3.25 5.95 -7.42
CA SER A 109 -4.25 6.99 -7.16
C SER A 109 -5.70 6.48 -7.28
N GLN A 110 -5.89 5.22 -7.62
CA GLN A 110 -7.21 4.59 -7.77
C GLN A 110 -7.73 4.05 -6.42
N ARG A 111 -8.87 3.36 -6.45
CA ARG A 111 -9.51 2.76 -5.27
C ARG A 111 -8.72 1.54 -4.78
N CYS A 112 -7.65 1.76 -4.04
CA CYS A 112 -6.81 0.70 -3.50
C CYS A 112 -7.50 -0.02 -2.33
N LEU A 113 -7.54 -1.36 -2.40
CA LEU A 113 -7.99 -2.26 -1.35
C LEU A 113 -6.88 -3.24 -1.00
N SER A 114 -6.45 -3.26 0.24
CA SER A 114 -5.47 -4.24 0.71
C SER A 114 -6.15 -5.58 1.03
N MET A 115 -5.57 -6.67 0.55
CA MET A 115 -6.00 -8.03 0.84
C MET A 115 -4.78 -8.82 1.34
N VAL A 116 -4.82 -9.26 2.59
CA VAL A 116 -3.69 -9.91 3.26
C VAL A 116 -4.11 -11.15 4.04
N GLY A 117 -3.14 -12.01 4.39
CA GLY A 117 -3.46 -13.17 5.20
C GLY A 117 -2.29 -14.10 5.46
N THR A 118 -2.62 -15.32 5.83
CA THR A 118 -1.66 -16.39 6.13
C THR A 118 -0.84 -16.78 4.90
N ARG A 119 0.43 -17.14 5.13
CA ARG A 119 1.29 -17.74 4.08
C ARG A 119 0.90 -19.18 3.73
N ARG A 120 0.06 -19.81 4.53
CA ARG A 120 -0.48 -21.17 4.32
C ARG A 120 -2.00 -21.10 4.19
N ILE A 121 -2.43 -20.61 3.03
CA ILE A 121 -3.84 -20.46 2.69
C ILE A 121 -4.55 -21.82 2.64
N SER A 122 -5.79 -21.88 3.14
CA SER A 122 -6.66 -23.05 3.01
C SER A 122 -7.44 -23.01 1.68
N THR A 123 -8.11 -24.14 1.37
CA THR A 123 -9.06 -24.17 0.23
C THR A 123 -10.20 -23.17 0.41
N TYR A 124 -10.64 -22.91 1.65
CA TYR A 124 -11.64 -21.91 1.97
C TYR A 124 -11.10 -20.49 1.69
N GLY A 125 -9.89 -20.18 2.17
CA GLY A 125 -9.26 -18.89 1.91
C GLY A 125 -9.03 -18.63 0.41
N GLN A 126 -8.65 -19.67 -0.35
CA GLN A 126 -8.50 -19.53 -1.80
C GLN A 126 -9.84 -19.16 -2.46
N ARG A 127 -10.94 -19.84 -2.10
CA ARG A 127 -12.28 -19.52 -2.62
C ARG A 127 -12.68 -18.09 -2.26
N LEU A 128 -12.43 -17.67 -1.02
CA LEU A 128 -12.73 -16.29 -0.61
C LEU A 128 -11.96 -15.26 -1.44
N CYS A 129 -10.67 -15.47 -1.71
CA CYS A 129 -9.91 -14.60 -2.60
C CYS A 129 -10.58 -14.49 -3.98
N ASP A 130 -10.93 -15.64 -4.58
CA ASP A 130 -11.52 -15.67 -5.92
C ASP A 130 -12.92 -15.03 -5.95
N GLU A 131 -13.77 -15.29 -4.95
CA GLU A 131 -15.15 -14.77 -4.86
C GLU A 131 -15.16 -13.27 -4.57
N LEU A 132 -14.41 -12.80 -3.58
CA LEU A 132 -14.34 -11.38 -3.23
C LEU A 132 -13.77 -10.57 -4.40
N VAL A 133 -12.63 -10.99 -4.96
CA VAL A 133 -12.01 -10.26 -6.08
C VAL A 133 -12.92 -10.24 -7.31
N ARG A 134 -13.60 -11.35 -7.62
CA ARG A 134 -14.59 -11.36 -8.72
C ARG A 134 -15.72 -10.37 -8.46
N GLY A 135 -16.22 -10.27 -7.23
CA GLY A 135 -17.25 -9.30 -6.86
C GLY A 135 -16.78 -7.85 -7.00
N LEU A 136 -15.49 -7.57 -6.77
CA LEU A 136 -14.89 -6.24 -6.90
C LEU A 136 -14.89 -5.73 -8.36
N THR A 137 -15.02 -6.57 -9.39
CA THR A 137 -15.08 -6.12 -10.80
C THR A 137 -16.21 -5.14 -11.08
N ARG A 138 -17.24 -5.11 -10.23
CA ARG A 138 -18.37 -4.17 -10.32
C ARG A 138 -18.05 -2.77 -9.81
N ILE A 139 -16.92 -2.62 -9.09
CA ILE A 139 -16.48 -1.34 -8.53
C ILE A 139 -15.50 -0.69 -9.52
N PRO A 140 -15.80 0.52 -10.02
CA PRO A 140 -14.91 1.19 -10.97
C PRO A 140 -13.54 1.52 -10.34
N GLN A 141 -12.48 1.35 -11.11
CA GLN A 141 -11.12 1.73 -10.73
C GLN A 141 -10.62 1.09 -9.43
N VAL A 142 -11.12 -0.11 -9.09
CA VAL A 142 -10.60 -0.84 -7.92
C VAL A 142 -9.23 -1.45 -8.24
N VAL A 143 -8.34 -1.42 -7.27
CA VAL A 143 -7.00 -1.99 -7.34
C VAL A 143 -6.77 -2.87 -6.12
N VAL A 144 -6.33 -4.10 -6.33
CA VAL A 144 -5.96 -5.01 -5.24
C VAL A 144 -4.51 -4.77 -4.85
N VAL A 145 -4.25 -4.50 -3.57
CA VAL A 145 -2.91 -4.28 -3.02
C VAL A 145 -2.55 -5.42 -2.08
N SER A 146 -1.36 -6.00 -2.23
CA SER A 146 -0.85 -7.02 -1.31
C SER A 146 0.68 -7.09 -1.32
N GLY A 147 1.25 -8.04 -0.57
CA GLY A 147 2.68 -8.14 -0.36
C GLY A 147 3.42 -9.14 -1.25
N LEU A 148 2.74 -9.79 -2.17
CA LEU A 148 3.29 -10.83 -3.05
C LEU A 148 3.95 -12.00 -2.30
N ALA A 149 3.64 -12.21 -1.01
CA ALA A 149 4.10 -13.34 -0.23
C ALA A 149 3.37 -14.64 -0.62
N PHE A 150 3.83 -15.77 -0.11
CA PHE A 150 3.09 -17.04 -0.24
C PHE A 150 1.68 -16.95 0.38
N GLY A 151 0.78 -17.80 -0.04
CA GLY A 151 -0.57 -17.95 0.51
C GLY A 151 -1.52 -16.88 0.00
N VAL A 152 -2.16 -16.15 0.91
CA VAL A 152 -3.22 -15.18 0.59
C VAL A 152 -2.75 -14.09 -0.38
N ASP A 153 -1.57 -13.51 -0.16
CA ASP A 153 -1.08 -12.39 -0.97
C ASP A 153 -1.04 -12.79 -2.47
N VAL A 154 -0.34 -13.87 -2.81
CA VAL A 154 -0.24 -14.32 -4.21
C VAL A 154 -1.58 -14.82 -4.74
N ALA A 155 -2.44 -15.39 -3.90
CA ALA A 155 -3.78 -15.82 -4.31
C ALA A 155 -4.63 -14.63 -4.74
N CYS A 156 -4.62 -13.53 -3.97
CA CYS A 156 -5.32 -12.30 -4.31
C CYS A 156 -4.80 -11.66 -5.61
N HIS A 157 -3.47 -11.63 -5.81
CA HIS A 157 -2.89 -11.15 -7.08
C HIS A 157 -3.34 -11.98 -8.29
N ARG A 158 -3.32 -13.31 -8.16
CA ARG A 158 -3.79 -14.21 -9.23
C ARG A 158 -5.28 -14.04 -9.50
N ALA A 159 -6.10 -13.92 -8.47
CA ALA A 159 -7.54 -13.64 -8.60
C ALA A 159 -7.78 -12.30 -9.30
N ALA A 160 -7.03 -11.25 -8.96
CA ALA A 160 -7.10 -9.93 -9.59
C ALA A 160 -6.75 -10.00 -11.09
N LEU A 161 -5.64 -10.67 -11.42
CA LEU A 161 -5.22 -10.90 -12.80
C LEU A 161 -6.29 -11.67 -13.59
N ALA A 162 -6.86 -12.74 -13.02
CA ALA A 162 -7.92 -13.52 -13.66
C ALA A 162 -9.20 -12.72 -13.88
N ALA A 163 -9.50 -11.78 -12.98
CA ALA A 163 -10.67 -10.90 -13.04
C ALA A 163 -10.44 -9.62 -13.88
N GLY A 164 -9.23 -9.38 -14.38
CA GLY A 164 -8.89 -8.16 -15.13
C GLY A 164 -8.79 -6.90 -14.26
N ILE A 165 -8.60 -7.05 -12.94
CA ILE A 165 -8.40 -5.97 -11.99
C ILE A 165 -6.90 -5.68 -11.88
N PRO A 166 -6.44 -4.42 -12.02
CA PRO A 166 -5.07 -4.04 -11.74
C PRO A 166 -4.67 -4.40 -10.30
N THR A 167 -3.41 -4.80 -10.11
CA THR A 167 -2.97 -5.17 -8.77
C THR A 167 -1.55 -4.68 -8.49
N VAL A 168 -1.30 -4.29 -7.24
CA VAL A 168 -0.04 -3.69 -6.77
C VAL A 168 0.63 -4.60 -5.76
N GLY A 169 1.86 -5.00 -6.07
CA GLY A 169 2.72 -5.75 -5.17
C GLY A 169 3.65 -4.82 -4.39
N VAL A 170 3.46 -4.71 -3.08
CA VAL A 170 4.39 -3.98 -2.20
C VAL A 170 5.49 -4.95 -1.77
N LEU A 171 6.75 -4.67 -2.09
CA LEU A 171 7.86 -5.58 -1.83
C LEU A 171 8.69 -5.15 -0.61
N ALA A 172 9.27 -6.13 0.09
CA ALA A 172 10.18 -5.94 1.22
C ALA A 172 11.65 -6.09 0.80
N ASN A 173 11.93 -5.93 -0.48
CA ASN A 173 13.26 -5.95 -1.10
C ASN A 173 13.35 -4.89 -2.19
N PRO A 174 14.57 -4.48 -2.59
CA PRO A 174 14.77 -3.55 -3.70
C PRO A 174 14.24 -4.09 -5.03
N LEU A 175 13.74 -3.19 -5.89
CA LEU A 175 13.42 -3.51 -7.28
C LEU A 175 14.70 -3.55 -8.14
N PRO A 176 14.74 -4.34 -9.24
CA PRO A 176 13.63 -5.09 -9.84
C PRO A 176 13.43 -6.51 -9.29
N ASP A 177 14.17 -6.92 -8.28
CA ASP A 177 14.13 -8.29 -7.79
C ASP A 177 12.77 -8.62 -7.17
N VAL A 178 12.34 -9.88 -7.30
CA VAL A 178 11.09 -10.38 -6.74
C VAL A 178 11.38 -11.45 -5.69
N THR A 179 10.87 -11.25 -4.50
CA THR A 179 10.97 -12.22 -3.40
C THR A 179 9.57 -12.54 -2.86
N PRO A 180 9.17 -13.84 -2.86
CA PRO A 180 9.92 -15.02 -3.27
C PRO A 180 10.06 -15.15 -4.81
N ALA A 181 11.18 -15.73 -5.28
CA ALA A 181 11.46 -15.86 -6.71
C ALA A 181 10.41 -16.70 -7.48
N GLN A 182 9.70 -17.60 -6.78
CA GLN A 182 8.59 -18.39 -7.34
C GLN A 182 7.41 -17.53 -7.83
N HIS A 183 7.32 -16.29 -7.38
CA HIS A 183 6.26 -15.36 -7.79
C HIS A 183 6.70 -14.38 -8.90
N THR A 184 7.90 -14.56 -9.49
CA THR A 184 8.40 -13.67 -10.55
C THR A 184 7.47 -13.63 -11.76
N SER A 185 6.92 -14.75 -12.20
CA SER A 185 5.96 -14.77 -13.32
C SER A 185 4.70 -13.96 -13.00
N VAL A 186 4.15 -14.12 -11.79
CA VAL A 186 2.98 -13.35 -11.35
C VAL A 186 3.31 -11.85 -11.33
N ALA A 187 4.49 -11.47 -10.83
CA ALA A 187 4.93 -10.08 -10.79
C ALA A 187 5.06 -9.45 -12.19
N LEU A 188 5.55 -10.22 -13.17
CA LEU A 188 5.61 -9.77 -14.57
C LEU A 188 4.21 -9.60 -15.17
N ASP A 189 3.33 -10.59 -14.97
CA ASP A 189 1.93 -10.51 -15.42
C ASP A 189 1.21 -9.29 -14.82
N MET A 190 1.49 -8.96 -13.54
CA MET A 190 0.93 -7.77 -12.88
C MET A 190 1.33 -6.49 -13.63
N ILE A 191 2.61 -6.34 -13.96
CA ILE A 191 3.13 -5.17 -14.69
C ILE A 191 2.51 -5.10 -16.09
N GLU A 192 2.51 -6.21 -16.84
CA GLU A 192 2.01 -6.28 -18.20
C GLU A 192 0.51 -5.96 -18.30
N ARG A 193 -0.25 -6.28 -17.25
CA ARG A 193 -1.71 -6.00 -17.18
C ARG A 193 -2.05 -4.69 -16.49
N GLY A 194 -1.11 -3.74 -16.44
CA GLY A 194 -1.35 -2.38 -15.97
C GLY A 194 -1.28 -2.19 -14.47
N GLY A 195 -0.79 -3.18 -13.72
CA GLY A 195 -0.47 -3.05 -12.29
C GLY A 195 0.95 -2.54 -12.05
N ALA A 196 1.42 -2.66 -10.82
CA ALA A 196 2.74 -2.20 -10.41
C ALA A 196 3.38 -3.05 -9.30
N LEU A 197 4.70 -3.01 -9.24
CA LEU A 197 5.48 -3.39 -8.06
C LEU A 197 6.04 -2.13 -7.42
N ILE A 198 5.97 -2.05 -6.11
CA ILE A 198 6.51 -0.90 -5.36
C ILE A 198 7.39 -1.35 -4.20
N SER A 199 8.39 -0.54 -3.89
CA SER A 199 9.26 -0.71 -2.72
C SER A 199 9.71 0.65 -2.19
N GLU A 200 9.96 0.74 -0.88
CA GLU A 200 10.65 1.90 -0.28
C GLU A 200 12.18 1.73 -0.24
N LEU A 201 12.67 0.54 -0.61
CA LEU A 201 14.07 0.18 -0.46
C LEU A 201 14.86 0.52 -1.72
N HIS A 202 15.96 1.25 -1.55
CA HIS A 202 16.93 1.54 -2.62
C HIS A 202 17.76 0.30 -2.97
N SER A 203 18.37 0.27 -4.16
CA SER A 203 19.05 -0.90 -4.74
C SER A 203 20.17 -1.49 -3.87
N GLN A 204 20.81 -0.66 -3.03
CA GLN A 204 21.90 -1.09 -2.14
C GLN A 204 21.41 -1.57 -0.76
N SER A 205 20.09 -1.59 -0.53
CA SER A 205 19.52 -2.05 0.74
C SER A 205 19.80 -3.54 0.93
N LYS A 206 20.47 -3.89 2.01
CA LYS A 206 20.70 -5.31 2.36
C LYS A 206 19.41 -5.89 2.95
N GLN A 207 18.95 -7.00 2.39
CA GLN A 207 17.73 -7.68 2.84
C GLN A 207 17.80 -8.01 4.35
N ARG A 208 16.74 -7.66 5.08
CA ARG A 208 16.58 -7.93 6.52
C ARG A 208 15.17 -8.43 6.80
N GLY A 209 15.03 -9.37 7.74
CA GLY A 209 13.71 -9.90 8.13
C GLY A 209 12.74 -8.82 8.64
N THR A 210 13.25 -7.77 9.26
CA THR A 210 12.46 -6.64 9.75
C THR A 210 11.75 -5.85 8.65
N PHE A 211 12.26 -5.87 7.41
CA PHE A 211 11.64 -5.17 6.28
C PHE A 211 10.26 -5.72 5.91
N TYR A 212 10.01 -7.00 6.16
CA TYR A 212 8.68 -7.59 5.91
C TYR A 212 7.59 -6.98 6.80
N LEU A 213 7.90 -6.71 8.07
CA LEU A 213 6.98 -6.04 8.98
C LEU A 213 6.88 -4.54 8.67
N ALA A 214 8.01 -3.88 8.43
CA ALA A 214 8.03 -2.46 8.07
C ALA A 214 7.24 -2.16 6.79
N ARG A 215 7.35 -3.02 5.75
CA ARG A 215 6.62 -2.91 4.51
C ARG A 215 5.10 -2.95 4.69
N ASN A 216 4.58 -3.69 5.68
CA ASN A 216 3.15 -3.87 5.88
C ASN A 216 2.41 -2.56 6.16
N ARG A 217 3.09 -1.54 6.71
CA ARG A 217 2.53 -0.20 6.87
C ARG A 217 2.20 0.46 5.54
N ILE A 218 3.01 0.18 4.50
CA ILE A 218 2.78 0.72 3.15
C ILE A 218 1.56 0.05 2.52
N ILE A 219 1.38 -1.27 2.71
CA ILE A 219 0.17 -1.98 2.27
C ILE A 219 -1.06 -1.32 2.90
N ALA A 220 -1.07 -1.19 4.24
CA ALA A 220 -2.18 -0.60 4.97
C ALA A 220 -2.42 0.87 4.59
N GLY A 221 -1.35 1.67 4.54
CA GLY A 221 -1.43 3.12 4.29
C GLY A 221 -1.83 3.50 2.86
N LEU A 222 -1.55 2.63 1.88
CA LEU A 222 -1.90 2.87 0.48
C LEU A 222 -3.40 2.67 0.20
N SER A 223 -4.12 1.98 1.07
CA SER A 223 -5.47 1.48 0.79
C SER A 223 -6.54 2.11 1.68
N ALA A 224 -7.73 2.30 1.14
CA ALA A 224 -8.89 2.79 1.89
C ALA A 224 -9.35 1.79 2.97
N GLY A 225 -9.11 0.50 2.73
CA GLY A 225 -9.41 -0.56 3.69
C GLY A 225 -8.50 -1.78 3.52
N THR A 226 -8.47 -2.62 4.55
CA THR A 226 -7.68 -3.85 4.59
C THR A 226 -8.56 -5.04 4.91
N VAL A 227 -8.62 -6.01 4.01
CA VAL A 227 -9.30 -7.29 4.20
C VAL A 227 -8.30 -8.35 4.66
N VAL A 228 -8.51 -8.93 5.83
CA VAL A 228 -7.74 -10.07 6.34
C VAL A 228 -8.49 -11.35 6.02
N ILE A 229 -8.08 -12.08 4.98
CA ILE A 229 -8.79 -13.26 4.45
C ILE A 229 -8.73 -14.44 5.43
N GLU A 230 -7.55 -14.80 5.87
CA GLU A 230 -7.27 -15.84 6.85
C GLU A 230 -6.05 -15.45 7.68
N SER A 231 -6.10 -15.69 8.97
CA SER A 231 -4.94 -15.52 9.85
C SER A 231 -5.00 -16.49 11.03
N PRO A 232 -3.92 -17.18 11.38
CA PRO A 232 -3.83 -17.85 12.65
C PRO A 232 -3.82 -16.83 13.81
N ALA A 233 -3.84 -17.29 15.05
CA ALA A 233 -3.84 -16.45 16.25
C ALA A 233 -2.65 -15.47 16.32
N SER A 234 -1.54 -15.80 15.63
CA SER A 234 -0.38 -14.92 15.47
C SER A 234 0.08 -14.99 14.02
N GLY A 235 0.26 -13.82 13.39
CA GLY A 235 0.70 -13.76 11.98
C GLY A 235 0.99 -12.34 11.51
N GLY A 236 1.77 -12.23 10.44
CA GLY A 236 2.15 -10.93 9.84
C GLY A 236 0.96 -10.15 9.31
N SER A 237 -0.12 -10.81 8.91
CA SER A 237 -1.36 -10.18 8.45
C SER A 237 -2.07 -9.40 9.57
N LEU A 238 -1.97 -9.86 10.82
CA LEU A 238 -2.50 -9.12 11.97
C LEU A 238 -1.72 -7.83 12.22
N ALA A 239 -0.42 -7.80 11.92
CA ALA A 239 0.36 -6.56 11.97
C ALA A 239 -0.12 -5.55 10.91
N THR A 240 -0.47 -6.01 9.69
CA THR A 240 -1.07 -5.14 8.66
C THR A 240 -2.42 -4.60 9.11
N ALA A 241 -3.26 -5.43 9.71
CA ALA A 241 -4.54 -4.99 10.29
C ALA A 241 -4.33 -3.94 11.40
N HIS A 242 -3.32 -4.13 12.24
CA HIS A 242 -2.99 -3.17 13.29
C HIS A 242 -2.50 -1.82 12.72
N TYR A 243 -1.68 -1.84 11.66
CA TYR A 243 -1.31 -0.60 10.97
C TYR A 243 -2.54 0.08 10.37
N ALA A 244 -3.43 -0.67 9.71
CA ALA A 244 -4.65 -0.11 9.13
C ALA A 244 -5.54 0.56 10.19
N ASP A 245 -5.82 -0.13 11.31
CA ASP A 245 -6.55 0.42 12.46
C ASP A 245 -5.88 1.69 13.02
N GLY A 246 -4.54 1.68 13.14
CA GLY A 246 -3.78 2.83 13.63
C GLY A 246 -3.70 4.02 12.66
N TYR A 247 -4.06 3.83 11.40
CA TYR A 247 -4.13 4.87 10.37
C TYR A 247 -5.58 5.27 10.05
N ASP A 248 -6.54 4.89 10.88
CA ASP A 248 -7.97 5.13 10.67
C ASP A 248 -8.48 4.57 9.32
N ARG A 249 -7.92 3.42 8.89
CA ARG A 249 -8.38 2.68 7.71
C ARG A 249 -9.27 1.52 8.14
N THR A 250 -10.36 1.32 7.41
CA THR A 250 -11.32 0.25 7.68
C THR A 250 -10.63 -1.12 7.61
N VAL A 251 -10.73 -1.90 8.68
CA VAL A 251 -10.29 -3.30 8.71
C VAL A 251 -11.51 -4.20 8.58
N MET A 252 -11.42 -5.18 7.71
CA MET A 252 -12.50 -6.12 7.38
C MET A 252 -11.98 -7.54 7.43
N ALA A 253 -12.84 -8.49 7.80
CA ALA A 253 -12.48 -9.90 7.79
C ALA A 253 -13.71 -10.78 7.52
N PRO A 254 -13.60 -11.80 6.67
CA PRO A 254 -14.61 -12.84 6.58
C PRO A 254 -14.55 -13.73 7.84
N PRO A 255 -15.70 -14.21 8.33
CA PRO A 255 -15.74 -15.15 9.45
C PRO A 255 -15.28 -16.53 8.98
N GLY A 256 -14.70 -17.31 9.89
CA GLY A 256 -14.38 -18.70 9.64
C GLY A 256 -14.84 -19.60 10.78
N ARG A 257 -14.65 -20.92 10.63
CA ARG A 257 -15.04 -21.87 11.67
C ARG A 257 -14.19 -21.66 12.92
N THR A 258 -14.79 -21.80 14.08
CA THR A 258 -14.11 -21.64 15.37
C THR A 258 -13.07 -22.76 15.65
N THR A 259 -13.14 -23.85 14.90
CA THR A 259 -12.19 -24.98 14.99
C THR A 259 -11.01 -24.84 14.03
N ASP A 260 -11.06 -23.92 13.08
CA ASP A 260 -10.02 -23.78 12.04
C ASP A 260 -8.92 -22.83 12.50
N ALA A 261 -7.71 -23.35 12.62
CA ALA A 261 -6.55 -22.58 13.10
C ALA A 261 -6.29 -21.28 12.29
N ASN A 262 -6.55 -21.31 10.97
CA ASN A 262 -6.41 -20.15 10.10
C ASN A 262 -7.50 -19.08 10.28
N SER A 263 -8.57 -19.38 11.02
CA SER A 263 -9.66 -18.47 11.30
C SER A 263 -9.57 -17.81 12.69
N PHE A 264 -8.64 -18.24 13.54
CA PHE A 264 -8.53 -17.68 14.89
C PHE A 264 -8.22 -16.20 14.91
N GLY A 265 -7.32 -15.74 14.03
CA GLY A 265 -6.94 -14.33 13.95
C GLY A 265 -8.09 -13.46 13.43
N THR A 266 -8.74 -13.85 12.32
CA THR A 266 -9.87 -13.12 11.74
C THR A 266 -11.07 -13.08 12.69
N ASN A 267 -11.46 -14.22 13.26
CA ASN A 267 -12.53 -14.28 14.26
C ASN A 267 -12.20 -13.45 15.50
N SER A 268 -10.94 -13.38 15.91
CA SER A 268 -10.48 -12.56 17.03
C SER A 268 -10.58 -11.06 16.72
N LEU A 269 -10.19 -10.63 15.50
CA LEU A 269 -10.37 -9.25 15.05
C LEU A 269 -11.85 -8.85 15.08
N ILE A 270 -12.75 -9.68 14.55
CA ILE A 270 -14.19 -9.44 14.54
C ILE A 270 -14.74 -9.37 15.98
N ARG A 271 -14.45 -10.38 16.81
CA ARG A 271 -14.89 -10.44 18.21
C ARG A 271 -14.48 -9.19 18.99
N ASN A 272 -13.26 -8.71 18.79
CA ASN A 272 -12.71 -7.57 19.50
C ASN A 272 -13.08 -6.21 18.86
N ARG A 273 -13.95 -6.19 17.84
CA ARG A 273 -14.36 -5.00 17.09
C ARG A 273 -13.19 -4.26 16.43
N LYS A 274 -12.16 -5.01 16.05
CA LYS A 274 -10.99 -4.53 15.30
C LYS A 274 -11.11 -4.80 13.80
N ALA A 275 -12.13 -5.55 13.38
CA ALA A 275 -12.50 -5.74 12.00
C ALA A 275 -14.02 -5.84 11.88
N LEU A 276 -14.55 -5.28 10.80
CA LEU A 276 -15.93 -5.48 10.38
C LEU A 276 -16.07 -6.85 9.73
N LEU A 277 -17.17 -7.55 10.05
CA LEU A 277 -17.46 -8.82 9.41
C LEU A 277 -17.95 -8.57 7.97
N ILE A 278 -17.29 -9.18 7.00
CA ILE A 278 -17.74 -9.16 5.60
C ILE A 278 -18.02 -10.56 5.09
N ARG A 279 -18.93 -10.68 4.13
CA ARG A 279 -19.33 -11.94 3.48
C ARG A 279 -19.12 -11.87 1.96
N SER A 280 -19.08 -10.65 1.40
CA SER A 280 -19.07 -10.41 -0.03
C SER A 280 -18.35 -9.10 -0.38
N ALA A 281 -18.14 -8.85 -1.67
CA ALA A 281 -17.65 -7.57 -2.17
C ALA A 281 -18.68 -6.43 -1.96
N ASP A 282 -19.96 -6.76 -1.79
CA ASP A 282 -21.00 -5.77 -1.52
C ASP A 282 -20.81 -5.17 -0.13
N ASP A 283 -20.52 -6.02 0.86
CA ASP A 283 -20.19 -5.56 2.22
C ASP A 283 -18.93 -4.64 2.18
N ILE A 284 -17.91 -4.97 1.37
CA ILE A 284 -16.72 -4.12 1.21
C ILE A 284 -17.09 -2.75 0.60
N ALA A 285 -17.93 -2.75 -0.45
CA ALA A 285 -18.34 -1.53 -1.12
C ALA A 285 -19.16 -0.63 -0.17
N GLU A 286 -20.06 -1.21 0.61
CA GLU A 286 -20.88 -0.51 1.61
C GLU A 286 -19.97 0.15 2.67
N GLU A 287 -19.05 -0.60 3.28
CA GLU A 287 -18.16 -0.12 4.33
C GLU A 287 -17.18 0.97 3.85
N LEU A 288 -16.75 0.90 2.60
CA LEU A 288 -15.86 1.90 1.99
C LEU A 288 -16.62 3.00 1.24
N GLN A 289 -17.96 2.97 1.23
CA GLN A 289 -18.83 3.90 0.52
C GLN A 289 -18.47 3.98 -0.98
N TRP A 290 -18.16 2.83 -1.57
CA TRP A 290 -17.83 2.72 -2.99
C TRP A 290 -19.06 2.36 -3.81
N GLU A 291 -19.37 3.18 -4.80
CA GLU A 291 -20.48 2.92 -5.73
C GLU A 291 -20.11 1.84 -6.75
N PHE A 292 -21.09 0.99 -7.06
CA PHE A 292 -20.99 0.07 -8.18
C PHE A 292 -21.16 0.81 -9.51
N ALA A 293 -20.51 0.32 -10.58
CA ALA A 293 -20.79 0.80 -11.92
C ALA A 293 -22.27 0.54 -12.24
N LEU A 294 -23.00 1.57 -12.71
CA LEU A 294 -24.38 1.41 -13.18
C LEU A 294 -24.41 0.35 -14.28
N SER A 295 -25.30 -0.63 -14.14
CA SER A 295 -25.54 -1.60 -15.19
C SER A 295 -25.98 -0.88 -16.48
N ARG A 296 -25.66 -1.44 -17.66
CA ARG A 296 -26.12 -0.84 -18.94
C ARG A 296 -27.64 -0.63 -18.97
N ASP A 297 -28.40 -1.49 -18.28
CA ASP A 297 -29.88 -1.45 -18.23
C ASP A 297 -30.40 -0.30 -17.33
N GLU A 298 -29.65 0.12 -16.29
CA GLU A 298 -30.00 1.25 -15.44
C GLU A 298 -29.73 2.61 -16.10
N LYS A 299 -28.79 2.68 -17.04
CA LYS A 299 -28.53 3.91 -17.83
C LYS A 299 -29.63 4.26 -18.83
N THR A 300 -30.53 3.33 -19.13
CA THR A 300 -31.65 3.50 -20.08
C THR A 300 -33.01 3.67 -19.39
N ALA A 301 -33.09 3.57 -18.07
CA ALA A 301 -34.33 3.81 -17.35
C ALA A 301 -34.65 5.32 -17.33
N PRO A 302 -35.82 5.78 -17.80
CA PRO A 302 -36.21 7.17 -17.71
C PRO A 302 -36.36 7.55 -16.23
N ALA A 303 -35.89 8.74 -15.87
CA ALA A 303 -36.01 9.27 -14.52
C ALA A 303 -37.47 9.13 -14.02
N SER A 304 -37.67 8.40 -12.92
CA SER A 304 -38.97 8.26 -12.29
C SER A 304 -39.44 9.63 -11.84
N THR A 305 -40.57 10.09 -12.41
CA THR A 305 -41.24 11.32 -12.01
C THR A 305 -41.58 11.26 -10.49
N PRO A 306 -41.29 12.27 -9.69
CA PRO A 306 -41.65 12.24 -8.28
C PRO A 306 -43.16 12.17 -8.15
N LEU A 307 -43.65 11.19 -7.39
CA LEU A 307 -45.07 11.07 -7.01
C LEU A 307 -45.48 12.35 -6.28
N SER A 308 -46.37 13.13 -6.90
CA SER A 308 -47.02 14.27 -6.26
C SER A 308 -47.85 13.79 -5.06
N LEU A 309 -47.59 14.35 -3.88
CA LEU A 309 -48.41 14.20 -2.69
C LEU A 309 -49.85 14.59 -3.01
N ILE A 310 -50.75 13.61 -3.06
CA ILE A 310 -52.20 13.86 -3.08
C ILE A 310 -52.60 14.33 -1.68
N HIS A 311 -52.92 15.60 -1.55
CA HIS A 311 -53.65 16.13 -0.38
C HIS A 311 -55.02 15.47 -0.36
N ILE A 312 -55.28 14.70 0.70
CA ILE A 312 -56.65 14.28 1.07
C ILE A 312 -57.15 15.34 2.04
N SER A 313 -58.20 16.02 1.61
CA SER A 313 -59.05 16.95 2.39
C SER A 313 -59.92 16.20 3.38
#